data_5e69f597f5c93147be34a8d3c68dfb6b
#
_entry.id   5e69f597f5c93147be34a8d3c68dfb6b
#
_cell.length_a   1.000
_cell.length_b   1.000
_cell.length_c   1.000
_cell.angle_alpha   90.00
_cell.angle_beta   90.00
_cell.angle_gamma   90.00
#
_symmetry.space_group_name_H-M   'P 1'
#
loop_
_entity.id
_entity.type
_entity.pdbx_description
1 polymer ?
#
loop_
_entity_poly.entity_id
_entity_poly.type
_entity_poly.pdbx_seq_one_letter_code
_entity_poly.pdbx_strand_id
1 'polypeptide(L)'
;MPPKLPELVKRARRLATERDRLVQELAREWTKALRGQGFSTRDLDELWAGLTEETVGRLLRTDARVVGADAIRHEAREIIARVRARVESELAAGG
;
A
#
# COMPACT_ATOMS: atom_id res chain seq x y z
N MET A 1 -23.05 -10.89 19.88
CA MET A 1 -21.95 -11.58 20.57
C MET A 1 -20.60 -11.08 20.08
N PRO A 2 -19.68 -10.79 20.98
CA PRO A 2 -18.34 -10.43 20.53
C PRO A 2 -17.70 -11.63 19.83
N PRO A 3 -16.93 -11.40 18.75
CA PRO A 3 -16.25 -12.50 18.05
C PRO A 3 -15.23 -13.17 18.97
N LYS A 4 -15.11 -14.47 18.85
CA LYS A 4 -14.14 -15.25 19.61
C LYS A 4 -12.71 -14.94 19.15
N LEU A 5 -11.76 -15.04 20.06
CA LEU A 5 -10.34 -14.79 19.75
C LEU A 5 -9.82 -15.51 18.49
N PRO A 6 -10.12 -16.81 18.27
CA PRO A 6 -9.70 -17.49 17.04
C PRO A 6 -10.23 -16.85 15.76
N GLU A 7 -11.46 -16.32 15.78
CA GLU A 7 -12.03 -15.64 14.62
C GLU A 7 -11.33 -14.30 14.34
N LEU A 8 -10.98 -13.57 15.39
CA LEU A 8 -10.22 -12.31 15.27
C LEU A 8 -8.83 -12.57 14.68
N VAL A 9 -8.17 -13.65 15.13
CA VAL A 9 -6.86 -14.05 14.58
C VAL A 9 -6.97 -14.42 13.11
N LYS A 10 -8.00 -15.16 12.71
CA LYS A 10 -8.25 -15.49 11.30
C LYS A 10 -8.46 -14.25 10.44
N ARG A 11 -9.25 -13.30 10.94
CA ARG A 11 -9.50 -12.01 10.24
C ARG A 11 -8.20 -11.22 10.08
N ALA A 12 -7.40 -11.13 11.14
CA ALA A 12 -6.12 -10.43 11.10
C ALA A 12 -5.18 -11.05 10.06
N ARG A 13 -5.09 -12.37 10.01
CA ARG A 13 -4.28 -13.10 9.01
C ARG A 13 -4.77 -12.85 7.60
N ARG A 14 -6.08 -12.87 7.40
CA ARG A 14 -6.69 -12.62 6.07
C ARG A 14 -6.38 -11.20 5.60
N LEU A 15 -6.52 -10.20 6.46
CA LEU A 15 -6.21 -8.82 6.15
C LEU A 15 -4.73 -8.65 5.81
N ALA A 16 -3.85 -9.26 6.57
CA ALA A 16 -2.41 -9.23 6.30
C ALA A 16 -2.08 -9.83 4.92
N THR A 17 -2.71 -10.96 4.58
CA THR A 17 -2.54 -11.60 3.28
C THR A 17 -3.05 -10.71 2.14
N GLU A 18 -4.21 -10.08 2.31
CA GLU A 18 -4.77 -9.15 1.32
C GLU A 18 -3.87 -7.94 1.11
N ARG A 19 -3.31 -7.40 2.18
CA ARG A 19 -2.35 -6.29 2.10
C ARG A 19 -1.09 -6.68 1.35
N ASP A 20 -0.53 -7.83 1.65
CA ASP A 20 0.67 -8.32 0.97
C ASP A 20 0.41 -8.51 -0.52
N ARG A 21 -0.75 -9.05 -0.87
CA ARG A 21 -1.16 -9.19 -2.26
C ARG A 21 -1.29 -7.84 -2.95
N LEU A 22 -1.91 -6.88 -2.30
CA LEU A 22 -2.07 -5.52 -2.83
C LEU A 22 -0.71 -4.85 -3.05
N VAL A 23 0.20 -4.97 -2.10
CA VAL A 23 1.56 -4.45 -2.22
C VAL A 23 2.26 -5.08 -3.44
N GLN A 24 2.16 -6.39 -3.61
CA GLN A 24 2.76 -7.09 -4.74
C GLN A 24 2.19 -6.63 -6.08
N GLU A 25 0.87 -6.52 -6.17
CA GLU A 25 0.19 -6.08 -7.39
C GLU A 25 0.57 -4.64 -7.76
N LEU A 26 0.51 -3.72 -6.79
CA LEU A 26 0.87 -2.32 -7.01
C LEU A 26 2.36 -2.18 -7.36
N ALA A 27 3.23 -2.91 -6.68
CA ALA A 27 4.65 -2.87 -6.98
C ALA A 27 4.93 -3.35 -8.40
N ARG A 28 4.26 -4.39 -8.85
CA ARG A 28 4.41 -4.92 -10.21
C ARG A 28 3.94 -3.89 -11.24
N GLU A 29 2.77 -3.31 -11.04
CA GLU A 29 2.21 -2.29 -11.95
C GLU A 29 3.13 -1.07 -12.04
N TRP A 30 3.57 -0.55 -10.89
CA TRP A 30 4.38 0.66 -10.88
C TRP A 30 5.82 0.40 -11.36
N THR A 31 6.38 -0.76 -11.09
CA THR A 31 7.68 -1.13 -11.66
C THR A 31 7.62 -1.13 -13.19
N LYS A 32 6.56 -1.73 -13.72
CA LYS A 32 6.35 -1.78 -15.17
C LYS A 32 6.14 -0.38 -15.77
N ALA A 33 5.32 0.44 -15.10
CA ALA A 33 5.02 1.80 -15.57
C ALA A 33 6.23 2.73 -15.51
N LEU A 34 7.10 2.58 -14.51
CA LEU A 34 8.27 3.44 -14.32
C LEU A 34 9.51 2.96 -15.07
N ARG A 35 9.53 1.72 -15.52
CA ARG A 35 10.67 1.15 -16.21
C ARG A 35 10.92 1.89 -17.54
N GLY A 36 12.15 2.35 -17.74
CA GLY A 36 12.51 3.09 -18.93
C GLY A 36 12.11 4.57 -18.94
N GLN A 37 11.49 5.04 -17.88
CA GLN A 37 11.11 6.45 -17.73
C GLN A 37 12.20 7.18 -16.94
N GLY A 38 12.61 8.35 -17.39
CA GLY A 38 13.66 9.14 -16.75
C GLY A 38 13.11 10.06 -15.65
N PHE A 39 12.52 9.51 -14.60
CA PHE A 39 12.00 10.30 -13.49
C PHE A 39 13.11 10.76 -12.54
N SER A 40 13.05 12.02 -12.12
CA SER A 40 13.92 12.53 -11.07
C SER A 40 13.43 12.03 -9.70
N THR A 41 14.30 12.10 -8.69
CA THR A 41 13.92 11.74 -7.32
C THR A 41 12.74 12.58 -6.84
N ARG A 42 12.72 13.86 -7.20
CA ARG A 42 11.61 14.77 -6.84
C ARG A 42 10.28 14.32 -7.46
N ASP A 43 10.29 13.94 -8.74
CA ASP A 43 9.10 13.45 -9.43
C ASP A 43 8.56 12.19 -8.78
N LEU A 44 9.45 11.28 -8.38
CA LEU A 44 9.06 10.05 -7.69
C LEU A 44 8.49 10.33 -6.30
N ASP A 45 9.07 11.29 -5.55
CA ASP A 45 8.54 11.67 -4.25
C ASP A 45 7.13 12.23 -4.35
N GLU A 46 6.86 13.07 -5.35
CA GLU A 46 5.53 13.62 -5.62
C GLU A 46 4.54 12.51 -6.00
N LEU A 47 4.98 11.56 -6.82
CA LEU A 47 4.18 10.41 -7.21
C LEU A 47 3.76 9.58 -6.00
N TRP A 48 4.72 9.25 -5.12
CA TRP A 48 4.43 8.45 -3.94
C TRP A 48 3.52 9.16 -2.95
N ALA A 49 3.68 10.48 -2.79
CA ALA A 49 2.79 11.28 -1.96
C ALA A 49 1.37 11.27 -2.51
N GLY A 50 1.21 11.44 -3.82
CA GLY A 50 -0.10 11.39 -4.48
C GLY A 50 -0.77 10.02 -4.34
N LEU A 51 -0.01 8.94 -4.48
CA LEU A 51 -0.52 7.58 -4.32
C LEU A 51 -0.94 7.29 -2.88
N THR A 52 -0.23 7.86 -1.90
CA THR A 52 -0.61 7.74 -0.50
C THR A 52 -1.98 8.36 -0.26
N GLU A 53 -2.21 9.58 -0.76
CA GLU A 53 -3.50 10.26 -0.62
C GLU A 53 -4.63 9.52 -1.35
N GLU A 54 -4.37 8.98 -2.53
CA GLU A 54 -5.35 8.18 -3.25
C GLU A 54 -5.72 6.91 -2.48
N THR A 55 -4.73 6.25 -1.88
CA THR A 55 -4.94 5.05 -1.06
C THR A 55 -5.73 5.38 0.20
N VAL A 56 -5.45 6.51 0.85
CA VAL A 56 -6.25 7.01 1.98
C VAL A 56 -7.72 7.14 1.56
N GLY A 57 -7.98 7.77 0.42
CA GLY A 57 -9.34 7.95 -0.09
C GLY A 57 -10.06 6.63 -0.31
N ARG A 58 -9.38 5.63 -0.86
CA ARG A 58 -9.95 4.29 -1.06
C ARG A 58 -10.30 3.60 0.25
N LEU A 59 -9.38 3.63 1.20
CA LEU A 59 -9.58 2.99 2.51
C LEU A 59 -10.67 3.68 3.31
N LEU A 60 -10.78 5.01 3.23
CA LEU A 60 -11.85 5.76 3.88
C LEU A 60 -13.23 5.36 3.39
N ARG A 61 -13.36 5.03 2.11
CA ARG A 61 -14.64 4.60 1.54
C ARG A 61 -15.07 3.21 2.00
N THR A 62 -14.10 2.33 2.28
CA THR A 62 -14.40 0.94 2.62
C THR A 62 -14.38 0.68 4.12
N ASP A 63 -13.43 1.27 4.85
CA ASP A 63 -13.14 0.89 6.24
C ASP A 63 -13.39 2.00 7.28
N ALA A 64 -13.89 3.17 6.86
CA ALA A 64 -14.07 4.33 7.75
C ALA A 64 -14.94 4.06 8.97
N ARG A 65 -15.83 3.07 8.91
CA ARG A 65 -16.73 2.72 10.02
C ARG A 65 -16.05 1.88 11.10
N VAL A 66 -14.93 1.23 10.76
CA VAL A 66 -14.28 0.25 11.63
C VAL A 66 -13.03 0.83 12.28
N VAL A 67 -12.34 1.70 11.57
CA VAL A 67 -11.04 2.24 12.00
C VAL A 67 -11.07 3.76 11.84
N GLY A 68 -10.53 4.51 12.79
CA GLY A 68 -10.45 5.96 12.69
C GLY A 68 -9.61 6.46 11.51
N ALA A 69 -9.83 7.71 11.09
CA ALA A 69 -9.14 8.30 9.96
C ALA A 69 -7.61 8.30 10.11
N ASP A 70 -7.10 8.51 11.32
CA ASP A 70 -5.65 8.49 11.58
C ASP A 70 -5.05 7.11 11.37
N ALA A 71 -5.76 6.06 11.79
CA ALA A 71 -5.32 4.68 11.57
C ALA A 71 -5.30 4.34 10.08
N ILE A 72 -6.27 4.84 9.32
CA ILE A 72 -6.35 4.65 7.86
C ILE A 72 -5.18 5.35 7.16
N ARG A 73 -4.84 6.56 7.57
CA ARG A 73 -3.69 7.29 7.03
C ARG A 73 -2.38 6.57 7.32
N HIS A 74 -2.24 6.07 8.53
CA HIS A 74 -1.07 5.28 8.93
C HIS A 74 -0.95 4.03 8.06
N GLU A 75 -2.05 3.33 7.86
CA GLU A 75 -2.13 2.13 7.05
C GLU A 75 -1.74 2.40 5.58
N ALA A 76 -2.28 3.47 5.00
CA ALA A 76 -1.97 3.86 3.63
C ALA A 76 -0.48 4.17 3.47
N ARG A 77 0.11 4.88 4.41
CA ARG A 77 1.55 5.18 4.40
C ARG A 77 2.40 3.92 4.45
N GLU A 78 2.02 2.96 5.29
CA GLU A 78 2.70 1.67 5.40
C GLU A 78 2.64 0.89 4.08
N ILE A 79 1.46 0.81 3.47
CA ILE A 79 1.27 0.13 2.19
C ILE A 79 2.15 0.77 1.11
N ILE A 80 2.09 2.08 0.97
CA ILE A 80 2.84 2.80 -0.07
C ILE A 80 4.35 2.74 0.21
N ALA A 81 4.78 2.79 1.46
CA ALA A 81 6.19 2.63 1.81
C ALA A 81 6.73 1.27 1.35
N ARG A 82 5.96 0.20 1.53
CA ARG A 82 6.32 -1.14 1.07
C ARG A 82 6.33 -1.23 -0.46
N VAL A 83 5.34 -0.64 -1.12
CA VAL A 83 5.28 -0.59 -2.58
C VAL A 83 6.50 0.14 -3.13
N ARG A 84 6.80 1.31 -2.57
CA ARG A 84 7.96 2.12 -2.97
C ARG A 84 9.27 1.36 -2.83
N ALA A 85 9.50 0.73 -1.67
CA ALA A 85 10.72 -0.03 -1.42
C ALA A 85 10.90 -1.16 -2.42
N ARG A 86 9.82 -1.88 -2.73
CA ARG A 86 9.85 -2.99 -3.68
C ARG A 86 10.07 -2.51 -5.12
N VAL A 87 9.41 -1.42 -5.53
CA VAL A 87 9.59 -0.82 -6.85
C VAL A 87 11.03 -0.35 -7.03
N GLU A 88 11.58 0.36 -6.06
CA GLU A 88 12.96 0.84 -6.12
C GLU A 88 13.96 -0.33 -6.22
N SER A 89 13.73 -1.41 -5.47
CA SER A 89 14.54 -2.62 -5.51
C SER A 89 14.47 -3.29 -6.90
N GLU A 90 13.27 -3.43 -7.46
CA GLU A 90 13.07 -4.04 -8.77
C GLU A 90 13.70 -3.20 -9.90
N LEU A 91 13.58 -1.88 -9.83
CA LEU A 91 14.18 -0.98 -10.82
C LEU A 91 15.70 -1.02 -10.74
N ALA A 92 16.27 -1.08 -9.54
CA ALA A 92 17.71 -1.19 -9.36
C ALA A 92 18.24 -2.54 -9.88
N ALA A 93 17.52 -3.62 -9.65
CA ALA A 93 17.89 -4.96 -10.11
C ALA A 93 17.76 -5.12 -11.63
N GLY A 94 16.78 -4.44 -12.23
CA GLY A 94 16.54 -4.49 -13.67
C GLY A 94 17.39 -3.51 -14.48
N GLY A 95 18.15 -2.67 -13.76
CA GLY A 95 18.98 -1.61 -14.29
C GLY A 95 19.91 -1.94 -15.33
#